data_baaddb712efaa8a05c6f49167fe1f20f
#
_entry.id   baaddb712efaa8a05c6f49167fe1f20f
#
_cell.length_a   1.000
_cell.length_b   1.000
_cell.length_c   1.000
_cell.angle_alpha   90.00
_cell.angle_beta   90.00
_cell.angle_gamma   90.00
#
_symmetry.space_group_name_H-M   'P 1'
#
loop_
_entity.id
_entity.type
_entity.pdbx_description
1 polymer ?
#
loop_
_entity_poly.entity_id
_entity_poly.type
_entity_poly.pdbx_seq_one_letter_code
_entity_poly.pdbx_strand_id
1 'polypeptide(L)'
;MDKYKRLVSNTMLFAISTFSSKLLSFVMAPLFSYWFETQEMNGIKELLNQCASLLIPLVSLGIANAVIRFGLEKGIRKSAIYMNGLVSIGMGFVLLLLLYPLLSRIALFRDYIALLYVYLLVSCLRTLNCQFCRARQLNRLYAIDGILCTITTCGFYVLFLRVLNMGPTGYLLAIICADGLSALFLFAVTKTWRFLDFKRF
;
A
#
# COMPACT_ATOMS: atom_id res chain seq x y z
N MET A 1 -30.93 -18.08 -6.66
CA MET A 1 -30.42 -17.14 -7.66
C MET A 1 -29.57 -16.02 -7.08
N ASP A 2 -29.81 -15.60 -5.83
CA ASP A 2 -29.10 -14.44 -5.24
C ASP A 2 -27.62 -14.69 -4.89
N LYS A 3 -27.23 -15.90 -4.52
CA LYS A 3 -25.84 -16.24 -4.23
C LYS A 3 -24.93 -16.08 -5.46
N TYR A 4 -25.37 -16.53 -6.61
CA TYR A 4 -24.60 -16.42 -7.88
C TYR A 4 -24.50 -14.97 -8.35
N LYS A 5 -25.58 -14.18 -8.26
CA LYS A 5 -25.54 -12.75 -8.59
C LYS A 5 -24.57 -11.98 -7.66
N ARG A 6 -24.57 -12.31 -6.38
CA ARG A 6 -23.64 -11.71 -5.40
C ARG A 6 -22.19 -12.12 -5.67
N LEU A 7 -21.95 -13.36 -6.05
CA LEU A 7 -20.63 -13.85 -6.41
C LEU A 7 -20.11 -13.13 -7.65
N VAL A 8 -20.89 -13.09 -8.73
CA VAL A 8 -20.54 -12.41 -9.99
C VAL A 8 -20.29 -10.92 -9.74
N SER A 9 -21.16 -10.24 -8.99
CA SER A 9 -20.98 -8.83 -8.67
C SER A 9 -19.69 -8.56 -7.90
N ASN A 10 -19.36 -9.39 -6.91
CA ASN A 10 -18.12 -9.26 -6.16
C ASN A 10 -16.89 -9.53 -7.04
N THR A 11 -16.95 -10.56 -7.88
CA THR A 11 -15.86 -10.90 -8.82
C THR A 11 -15.62 -9.77 -9.81
N MET A 12 -16.69 -9.19 -10.38
CA MET A 12 -16.57 -8.01 -11.25
C MET A 12 -15.96 -6.80 -10.55
N LEU A 13 -16.37 -6.50 -9.31
CA LEU A 13 -15.78 -5.40 -8.53
C LEU A 13 -14.28 -5.59 -8.30
N PHE A 14 -13.85 -6.81 -7.95
CA PHE A 14 -12.43 -7.13 -7.81
C PHE A 14 -11.68 -7.06 -9.14
N ALA A 15 -12.27 -7.56 -10.22
CA ALA A 15 -11.68 -7.51 -11.55
C ALA A 15 -11.48 -6.06 -12.01
N ILE A 16 -12.49 -5.19 -11.85
CA ILE A 16 -12.41 -3.78 -12.22
C ILE A 16 -11.32 -3.07 -11.40
N SER A 17 -11.28 -3.29 -10.08
CA SER A 17 -10.27 -2.68 -9.21
C SER A 17 -8.84 -3.11 -9.59
N THR A 18 -8.62 -4.41 -9.85
CA THR A 18 -7.32 -4.93 -10.24
C THR A 18 -6.92 -4.48 -11.65
N PHE A 19 -7.88 -4.46 -12.57
CA PHE A 19 -7.64 -4.00 -13.95
C PHE A 19 -7.27 -2.51 -13.98
N SER A 20 -7.99 -1.66 -13.22
CA SER A 20 -7.69 -0.23 -13.12
C SER A 20 -6.25 0.03 -12.67
N SER A 21 -5.77 -0.71 -11.65
CA SER A 21 -4.39 -0.58 -11.17
C SER A 21 -3.36 -1.01 -12.22
N LYS A 22 -3.64 -2.07 -12.98
CA LYS A 22 -2.75 -2.55 -14.06
C LYS A 22 -2.76 -1.63 -15.27
N LEU A 23 -3.92 -1.13 -15.64
CA LEU A 23 -4.06 -0.13 -16.71
C LEU A 23 -3.28 1.14 -16.38
N LEU A 24 -3.36 1.60 -15.11
CA LEU A 24 -2.56 2.74 -14.66
C LEU A 24 -1.08 2.50 -14.86
N SER A 25 -0.56 1.36 -14.39
CA SER A 25 0.86 1.03 -14.54
C SER A 25 1.28 1.00 -16.02
N PHE A 26 0.42 0.48 -16.89
CA PHE A 26 0.67 0.43 -18.33
C PHE A 26 0.71 1.82 -18.98
N VAL A 27 -0.23 2.69 -18.63
CA VAL A 27 -0.29 4.08 -19.14
C VAL A 27 0.85 4.93 -18.57
N MET A 28 1.20 4.73 -17.29
CA MET A 28 2.26 5.49 -16.64
C MET A 28 3.67 5.12 -17.09
N ALA A 29 3.90 3.88 -17.54
CA ALA A 29 5.23 3.44 -17.95
C ALA A 29 5.86 4.32 -19.05
N PRO A 30 5.20 4.62 -20.19
CA PRO A 30 5.75 5.54 -21.20
C PRO A 30 5.82 6.98 -20.67
N LEU A 31 4.87 7.43 -19.83
CA LEU A 31 4.89 8.78 -19.29
C LEU A 31 6.09 9.03 -18.38
N PHE A 32 6.50 8.05 -17.59
CA PHE A 32 7.72 8.15 -16.79
C PHE A 32 8.96 8.37 -17.65
N SER A 33 9.06 7.72 -18.81
CA SER A 33 10.18 7.91 -19.74
C SER A 33 10.24 9.34 -20.32
N TYR A 34 9.10 10.03 -20.39
CA TYR A 34 9.03 11.43 -20.79
C TYR A 34 9.25 12.44 -19.66
N TRP A 35 8.90 12.07 -18.42
CA TRP A 35 8.99 12.99 -17.27
C TRP A 35 10.35 12.94 -16.57
N PHE A 36 11.07 11.84 -16.69
CA PHE A 36 12.44 11.77 -16.19
C PHE A 36 13.42 12.31 -17.24
N GLU A 37 14.23 13.28 -16.83
CA GLU A 37 15.20 13.92 -17.72
C GLU A 37 16.30 12.96 -18.21
N THR A 38 16.62 11.96 -17.38
CA THR A 38 17.66 10.99 -17.69
C THR A 38 17.16 9.55 -17.50
N GLN A 39 17.74 8.62 -18.29
CA GLN A 39 17.48 7.19 -18.13
C GLN A 39 17.93 6.67 -16.76
N GLU A 40 18.97 7.29 -16.19
CA GLU A 40 19.47 6.97 -14.86
C GLU A 40 18.40 7.20 -13.78
N MET A 41 17.69 8.33 -13.80
CA MET A 41 16.59 8.62 -12.87
C MET A 41 15.46 7.59 -12.98
N ASN A 42 15.14 7.15 -14.19
CA ASN A 42 14.15 6.10 -14.39
C ASN A 42 14.64 4.76 -13.84
N GLY A 43 15.94 4.45 -14.01
CA GLY A 43 16.59 3.28 -13.40
C GLY A 43 16.52 3.30 -11.87
N ILE A 44 16.83 4.43 -11.25
CA ILE A 44 16.76 4.61 -9.78
C ILE A 44 15.30 4.38 -9.29
N LYS A 45 14.32 4.98 -9.96
CA LYS A 45 12.90 4.76 -9.65
C LYS A 45 12.53 3.28 -9.70
N GLU A 46 12.97 2.56 -10.74
CA GLU A 46 12.65 1.14 -10.89
C GLU A 46 13.30 0.29 -9.80
N LEU A 47 14.56 0.55 -9.47
CA LEU A 47 15.26 -0.12 -8.38
C LEU A 47 14.58 0.13 -7.02
N LEU A 48 14.17 1.37 -6.73
CA LEU A 48 13.43 1.70 -5.50
C LEU A 48 12.10 0.95 -5.43
N ASN A 49 11.37 0.86 -6.55
CA ASN A 49 10.13 0.12 -6.66
C ASN A 49 10.32 -1.39 -6.45
N GLN A 50 11.35 -1.98 -7.04
CA GLN A 50 11.70 -3.39 -6.87
C GLN A 50 12.09 -3.70 -5.43
N CYS A 51 12.93 -2.85 -4.81
CA CYS A 51 13.29 -2.99 -3.41
C CYS A 51 12.06 -2.91 -2.50
N ALA A 52 11.16 -1.95 -2.73
CA ALA A 52 9.93 -1.85 -1.97
C ALA A 52 9.04 -3.08 -2.12
N SER A 53 8.91 -3.62 -3.33
CA SER A 53 8.10 -4.82 -3.60
C SER A 53 8.60 -6.07 -2.87
N LEU A 54 9.91 -6.16 -2.62
CA LEU A 54 10.53 -7.22 -1.82
C LEU A 54 10.43 -6.95 -0.32
N LEU A 55 10.63 -5.69 0.10
CA LEU A 55 10.64 -5.33 1.51
C LEU A 55 9.24 -5.27 2.14
N ILE A 56 8.20 -4.90 1.40
CA ILE A 56 6.81 -4.85 1.91
C ILE A 56 6.36 -6.21 2.49
N PRO A 57 6.51 -7.36 1.79
CA PRO A 57 6.18 -8.66 2.37
C PRO A 57 7.04 -9.04 3.58
N LEU A 58 8.31 -8.64 3.59
CA LEU A 58 9.23 -8.89 4.72
C LEU A 58 8.82 -8.07 5.94
N VAL A 59 8.59 -6.77 5.79
CA VAL A 59 8.16 -5.87 6.88
C VAL A 59 6.79 -6.26 7.41
N SER A 60 5.87 -6.64 6.53
CA SER A 60 4.54 -7.09 6.95
C SER A 60 4.53 -8.51 7.52
N LEU A 61 5.63 -9.26 7.44
CA LEU A 61 5.70 -10.69 7.84
C LEU A 61 4.58 -11.54 7.23
N GLY A 62 4.10 -11.16 6.05
CA GLY A 62 2.97 -11.81 5.39
C GLY A 62 1.62 -11.69 6.11
N ILE A 63 1.52 -10.83 7.14
CA ILE A 63 0.31 -10.67 7.98
C ILE A 63 -0.92 -10.27 7.17
N ALA A 64 -0.72 -9.60 6.05
CA ALA A 64 -1.81 -9.19 5.16
C ALA A 64 -2.69 -10.38 4.75
N ASN A 65 -2.07 -11.52 4.40
CA ASN A 65 -2.78 -12.74 4.04
C ASN A 65 -3.42 -13.43 5.26
N ALA A 66 -2.74 -13.38 6.42
CA ALA A 66 -3.26 -13.90 7.67
C ALA A 66 -4.52 -13.14 8.11
N VAL A 67 -4.54 -11.82 7.99
CA VAL A 67 -5.70 -10.97 8.33
C VAL A 67 -6.95 -11.37 7.52
N ILE A 68 -6.82 -11.67 6.24
CA ILE A 68 -7.95 -12.17 5.45
C ILE A 68 -8.39 -13.54 5.93
N ARG A 69 -7.44 -14.47 6.09
CA ARG A 69 -7.75 -15.86 6.47
C ARG A 69 -8.48 -15.91 7.80
N PHE A 70 -7.87 -15.37 8.85
CA PHE A 70 -8.48 -15.39 10.19
C PHE A 70 -9.68 -14.44 10.31
N GLY A 71 -9.73 -13.38 9.53
CA GLY A 71 -10.84 -12.43 9.52
C GLY A 71 -12.13 -12.99 8.94
N LEU A 72 -12.07 -14.04 8.13
CA LEU A 72 -13.22 -14.75 7.59
C LEU A 72 -13.70 -15.90 8.51
N GLU A 73 -12.89 -16.33 9.46
CA GLU A 73 -13.26 -17.38 10.42
C GLU A 73 -14.32 -16.86 11.41
N LYS A 74 -15.30 -17.72 11.69
CA LYS A 74 -16.34 -17.44 12.69
C LYS A 74 -15.79 -17.69 14.09
N GLY A 75 -15.92 -16.71 14.99
CA GLY A 75 -15.50 -16.83 16.39
C GLY A 75 -14.26 -16.05 16.76
N ILE A 76 -13.45 -15.60 15.82
CA ILE A 76 -12.28 -14.77 16.10
C ILE A 76 -12.68 -13.28 16.21
N ARG A 77 -12.20 -12.62 17.28
CA ARG A 77 -12.45 -11.18 17.47
C ARG A 77 -11.71 -10.36 16.43
N LYS A 78 -12.44 -9.56 15.66
CA LYS A 78 -11.87 -8.70 14.61
C LYS A 78 -10.88 -7.67 15.16
N SER A 79 -11.07 -7.23 16.41
CA SER A 79 -10.13 -6.36 17.13
C SER A 79 -8.75 -7.03 17.29
N ALA A 80 -8.72 -8.28 17.78
CA ALA A 80 -7.45 -9.01 17.93
C ALA A 80 -6.72 -9.19 16.61
N ILE A 81 -7.44 -9.48 15.51
CA ILE A 81 -6.83 -9.64 14.19
C ILE A 81 -6.15 -8.34 13.74
N TYR A 82 -6.84 -7.20 13.91
CA TYR A 82 -6.30 -5.90 13.51
C TYR A 82 -5.10 -5.50 14.36
N MET A 83 -5.18 -5.71 15.68
CA MET A 83 -4.09 -5.42 16.61
C MET A 83 -2.86 -6.29 16.32
N ASN A 84 -3.04 -7.60 16.11
CA ASN A 84 -1.95 -8.49 15.73
C ASN A 84 -1.31 -8.04 14.40
N GLY A 85 -2.11 -7.55 13.47
CA GLY A 85 -1.62 -6.96 12.22
C GLY A 85 -0.72 -5.75 12.45
N LEU A 86 -1.14 -4.82 13.31
CA LEU A 86 -0.34 -3.64 13.66
C LEU A 86 0.96 -4.02 14.40
N VAL A 87 0.87 -4.93 15.37
CA VAL A 87 2.06 -5.41 16.11
C VAL A 87 3.06 -6.08 15.17
N SER A 88 2.59 -6.93 14.25
CA SER A 88 3.48 -7.58 13.27
C SER A 88 4.17 -6.58 12.37
N ILE A 89 3.45 -5.56 11.85
CA ILE A 89 4.06 -4.49 11.06
C ILE A 89 5.06 -3.70 11.91
N GLY A 90 4.72 -3.40 13.16
CA GLY A 90 5.63 -2.73 14.09
C GLY A 90 6.92 -3.51 14.31
N MET A 91 6.83 -4.82 14.58
CA MET A 91 8.01 -5.68 14.73
C MET A 91 8.84 -5.75 13.43
N GLY A 92 8.20 -5.94 12.28
CA GLY A 92 8.88 -5.96 10.99
C GLY A 92 9.56 -4.63 10.68
N PHE A 93 8.95 -3.51 11.06
CA PHE A 93 9.55 -2.19 10.88
C PHE A 93 10.74 -1.97 11.81
N VAL A 94 10.70 -2.44 13.07
CA VAL A 94 11.86 -2.43 13.97
C VAL A 94 13.02 -3.26 13.39
N LEU A 95 12.73 -4.45 12.85
CA LEU A 95 13.74 -5.25 12.16
C LEU A 95 14.33 -4.50 10.94
N LEU A 96 13.50 -3.81 10.19
CA LEU A 96 13.97 -2.98 9.07
C LEU A 96 14.86 -1.83 9.55
N LEU A 97 14.53 -1.19 10.67
CA LEU A 97 15.37 -0.15 11.27
C LEU A 97 16.75 -0.68 11.69
N LEU A 98 16.83 -1.92 12.19
CA LEU A 98 18.11 -2.56 12.50
C LEU A 98 18.96 -2.80 11.25
N LEU A 99 18.34 -2.98 10.09
CA LEU A 99 19.03 -3.10 8.80
C LEU A 99 19.47 -1.76 8.21
N TYR A 100 19.12 -0.63 8.83
CA TYR A 100 19.49 0.70 8.36
C TYR A 100 20.99 0.88 8.07
N PRO A 101 21.93 0.48 8.96
CA PRO A 101 23.36 0.66 8.72
C PRO A 101 23.88 -0.17 7.52
N LEU A 102 23.21 -1.26 7.21
CA LEU A 102 23.55 -2.08 6.04
C LEU A 102 23.04 -1.44 4.74
N LEU A 103 21.77 -0.99 4.73
CA LEU A 103 21.14 -0.34 3.56
C LEU A 103 21.77 1.02 3.25
N SER A 104 22.20 1.77 4.26
CA SER A 104 22.84 3.08 4.08
C SER A 104 24.25 3.01 3.46
N ARG A 105 24.88 1.82 3.45
CA ARG A 105 26.16 1.60 2.77
C ARG A 105 26.04 1.51 1.25
N ILE A 106 24.84 1.25 0.76
CA ILE A 106 24.56 1.20 -0.68
C ILE A 106 24.37 2.64 -1.15
N ALA A 107 25.34 3.16 -1.90
CA ALA A 107 25.37 4.56 -2.35
C ALA A 107 24.07 5.01 -3.03
N LEU A 108 23.46 4.11 -3.82
CA LEU A 108 22.22 4.37 -4.55
C LEU A 108 21.03 4.70 -3.63
N PHE A 109 20.96 4.11 -2.44
CA PHE A 109 19.83 4.28 -1.51
C PHE A 109 20.07 5.40 -0.50
N ARG A 110 21.29 5.86 -0.34
CA ARG A 110 21.66 6.81 0.72
C ARG A 110 20.77 8.05 0.74
N ASP A 111 20.47 8.60 -0.44
CA ASP A 111 19.69 9.82 -0.57
C ASP A 111 18.18 9.61 -0.45
N TYR A 112 17.70 8.36 -0.70
CA TYR A 112 16.29 8.02 -0.73
C TYR A 112 15.84 7.16 0.45
N ILE A 113 16.76 6.73 1.33
CA ILE A 113 16.50 5.73 2.37
C ILE A 113 15.39 6.18 3.33
N ALA A 114 15.39 7.44 3.76
CA ALA A 114 14.36 7.97 4.65
C ALA A 114 12.97 7.93 4.00
N LEU A 115 12.86 8.35 2.74
CA LEU A 115 11.61 8.28 1.99
C LEU A 115 11.17 6.84 1.72
N LEU A 116 12.12 5.94 1.44
CA LEU A 116 11.85 4.52 1.26
C LEU A 116 11.24 3.91 2.54
N TYR A 117 11.77 4.25 3.72
CA TYR A 117 11.25 3.77 5.01
C TYR A 117 9.84 4.28 5.27
N VAL A 118 9.59 5.57 5.03
CA VAL A 118 8.25 6.15 5.15
C VAL A 118 7.28 5.48 4.16
N TYR A 119 7.71 5.28 2.93
CA TYR A 119 6.93 4.57 1.91
C TYR A 119 6.54 3.16 2.37
N LEU A 120 7.52 2.37 2.84
CA LEU A 120 7.27 1.01 3.32
C LEU A 120 6.26 0.98 4.47
N LEU A 121 6.40 1.90 5.44
CA LEU A 121 5.49 1.97 6.59
C LEU A 121 4.06 2.30 6.14
N VAL A 122 3.90 3.34 5.34
CA VAL A 122 2.59 3.81 4.87
C VAL A 122 1.92 2.74 4.00
N SER A 123 2.66 2.10 3.09
CA SER A 123 2.15 1.03 2.23
C SER A 123 1.77 -0.23 3.03
N CYS A 124 2.52 -0.60 4.07
CA CYS A 124 2.14 -1.70 4.96
C CYS A 124 0.86 -1.39 5.73
N LEU A 125 0.72 -0.17 6.27
CA LEU A 125 -0.51 0.26 6.97
C LEU A 125 -1.72 0.29 6.04
N ARG A 126 -1.55 0.82 4.83
CA ARG A 126 -2.60 0.79 3.81
C ARG A 126 -3.01 -0.64 3.49
N THR A 127 -2.03 -1.52 3.24
CA THR A 127 -2.28 -2.93 2.93
C THR A 127 -3.05 -3.60 4.06
N LEU A 128 -2.68 -3.36 5.33
CA LEU A 128 -3.42 -3.88 6.48
C LEU A 128 -4.88 -3.41 6.48
N ASN A 129 -5.13 -2.11 6.28
CA ASN A 129 -6.48 -1.55 6.23
C ASN A 129 -7.31 -2.14 5.08
N CYS A 130 -6.72 -2.30 3.90
CA CYS A 130 -7.35 -2.94 2.74
C CYS A 130 -7.75 -4.39 3.04
N GLN A 131 -6.83 -5.18 3.62
CA GLN A 131 -7.11 -6.58 3.93
C GLN A 131 -8.13 -6.71 5.07
N PHE A 132 -8.08 -5.83 6.05
CA PHE A 132 -9.08 -5.78 7.12
C PHE A 132 -10.48 -5.41 6.59
N CYS A 133 -10.55 -4.50 5.63
CA CYS A 133 -11.79 -4.17 4.93
C CYS A 133 -12.38 -5.40 4.22
N ARG A 134 -11.55 -6.19 3.53
CA ARG A 134 -11.95 -7.45 2.89
C ARG A 134 -12.37 -8.51 3.92
N ALA A 135 -11.63 -8.66 5.01
CA ALA A 135 -11.95 -9.56 6.12
C ALA A 135 -13.31 -9.26 6.75
N ARG A 136 -13.74 -7.99 6.71
CA ARG A 136 -15.09 -7.54 7.11
C ARG A 136 -16.14 -7.68 6.02
N GLN A 137 -15.80 -8.24 4.86
CA GLN A 137 -16.67 -8.39 3.69
C GLN A 137 -17.20 -7.05 3.13
N LEU A 138 -16.48 -5.94 3.35
CA LEU A 138 -16.80 -4.62 2.82
C LEU A 138 -16.23 -4.44 1.40
N ASN A 139 -16.56 -5.38 0.50
CA ASN A 139 -15.96 -5.49 -0.84
C ASN A 139 -16.18 -4.24 -1.70
N ARG A 140 -17.34 -3.57 -1.55
CA ARG A 140 -17.63 -2.32 -2.28
C ARG A 140 -16.68 -1.20 -1.85
N LEU A 141 -16.43 -1.07 -0.54
CA LEU A 141 -15.53 -0.06 0.00
C LEU A 141 -14.09 -0.31 -0.45
N TYR A 142 -13.66 -1.58 -0.45
CA TYR A 142 -12.35 -1.97 -0.99
C TYR A 142 -12.20 -1.58 -2.47
N ALA A 143 -13.23 -1.81 -3.30
CA ALA A 143 -13.19 -1.45 -4.72
C ALA A 143 -13.15 0.07 -4.93
N ILE A 144 -13.94 0.83 -4.15
CA ILE A 144 -13.93 2.30 -4.17
C ILE A 144 -12.55 2.83 -3.78
N ASP A 145 -11.95 2.30 -2.72
CA ASP A 145 -10.60 2.67 -2.29
C ASP A 145 -9.56 2.40 -3.38
N GLY A 146 -9.63 1.25 -4.05
CA GLY A 146 -8.72 0.92 -5.14
C GLY A 146 -8.79 1.92 -6.30
N ILE A 147 -9.99 2.35 -6.69
CA ILE A 147 -10.19 3.36 -7.74
C ILE A 147 -9.69 4.73 -7.26
N LEU A 148 -10.07 5.13 -6.06
CA LEU A 148 -9.67 6.41 -5.46
C LEU A 148 -8.15 6.50 -5.33
N CYS A 149 -7.51 5.46 -4.83
CA CYS A 149 -6.06 5.40 -4.75
C CYS A 149 -5.38 5.51 -6.12
N THR A 150 -5.94 4.85 -7.14
CA THR A 150 -5.43 4.93 -8.51
C THR A 150 -5.49 6.36 -9.03
N ILE A 151 -6.62 7.05 -8.87
CA ILE A 151 -6.80 8.44 -9.31
C ILE A 151 -5.87 9.38 -8.56
N THR A 152 -5.76 9.24 -7.23
CA THR A 152 -4.88 10.08 -6.41
C THR A 152 -3.42 9.86 -6.74
N THR A 153 -2.99 8.61 -6.98
CA THR A 153 -1.61 8.29 -7.40
C THR A 153 -1.29 8.96 -8.74
N CYS A 154 -2.19 8.87 -9.73
CA CYS A 154 -2.05 9.60 -11.01
C CYS A 154 -1.90 11.10 -10.80
N GLY A 155 -2.78 11.69 -10.02
CA GLY A 155 -2.76 13.13 -9.74
C GLY A 155 -1.44 13.57 -9.08
N PHE A 156 -0.95 12.80 -8.11
CA PHE A 156 0.33 13.10 -7.46
C PHE A 156 1.54 12.85 -8.37
N TYR A 157 1.50 11.86 -9.27
CA TYR A 157 2.56 11.71 -10.27
C TYR A 157 2.64 12.92 -11.19
N VAL A 158 1.50 13.39 -11.70
CA VAL A 158 1.48 14.62 -12.51
C VAL A 158 2.00 15.81 -11.72
N LEU A 159 1.55 15.98 -10.48
CA LEU A 159 1.96 17.09 -9.62
C LEU A 159 3.47 17.07 -9.32
N PHE A 160 4.00 15.96 -8.79
CA PHE A 160 5.37 15.91 -8.31
C PHE A 160 6.40 15.69 -9.42
N LEU A 161 6.05 14.94 -10.47
CA LEU A 161 6.99 14.65 -11.55
C LEU A 161 6.92 15.69 -12.67
N ARG A 162 5.69 16.11 -13.06
CA ARG A 162 5.53 17.02 -14.21
C ARG A 162 5.58 18.50 -13.80
N VAL A 163 4.91 18.87 -12.69
CA VAL A 163 4.82 20.28 -12.27
C VAL A 163 6.02 20.68 -11.43
N LEU A 164 6.41 19.84 -10.46
CA LEU A 164 7.50 20.13 -9.52
C LEU A 164 8.85 19.58 -9.95
N ASN A 165 8.91 18.75 -10.98
CA ASN A 165 10.13 18.13 -11.53
C ASN A 165 11.04 17.49 -10.45
N MET A 166 10.45 16.82 -9.45
CA MET A 166 11.18 16.27 -8.30
C MET A 166 11.91 14.96 -8.58
N GLY A 167 11.85 14.42 -9.80
CA GLY A 167 12.53 13.18 -10.16
C GLY A 167 12.12 11.97 -9.31
N PRO A 168 13.06 11.06 -8.93
CA PRO A 168 12.76 9.86 -8.14
C PRO A 168 12.18 10.16 -6.76
N THR A 169 12.54 11.28 -6.12
CA THR A 169 11.93 11.72 -4.85
C THR A 169 10.46 12.01 -5.01
N GLY A 170 10.08 12.69 -6.10
CA GLY A 170 8.69 12.97 -6.44
C GLY A 170 7.87 11.70 -6.66
N TYR A 171 8.47 10.67 -7.26
CA TYR A 171 7.84 9.36 -7.41
C TYR A 171 7.49 8.72 -6.06
N LEU A 172 8.45 8.68 -5.13
CA LEU A 172 8.21 8.13 -3.78
C LEU A 172 7.16 8.95 -3.01
N LEU A 173 7.26 10.28 -3.05
CA LEU A 173 6.29 11.17 -2.39
C LEU A 173 4.88 10.98 -2.94
N ALA A 174 4.73 10.82 -4.25
CA ALA A 174 3.43 10.58 -4.87
C ALA A 174 2.75 9.32 -4.30
N ILE A 175 3.50 8.23 -4.18
CA ILE A 175 2.97 6.98 -3.62
C ILE A 175 2.68 7.14 -2.12
N ILE A 176 3.58 7.76 -1.35
CA ILE A 176 3.39 8.01 0.08
C ILE A 176 2.10 8.80 0.32
N CYS A 177 1.88 9.88 -0.43
CA CYS A 177 0.68 10.69 -0.32
C CYS A 177 -0.59 9.92 -0.71
N ALA A 178 -0.55 9.18 -1.81
CA ALA A 178 -1.69 8.40 -2.29
C ALA A 178 -2.05 7.26 -1.32
N ASP A 179 -1.05 6.49 -0.89
CA ASP A 179 -1.23 5.40 0.06
C ASP A 179 -1.66 5.93 1.44
N GLY A 180 -1.12 7.07 1.87
CA GLY A 180 -1.51 7.74 3.11
C GLY A 180 -2.97 8.20 3.09
N LEU A 181 -3.40 8.84 2.01
CA LEU A 181 -4.81 9.24 1.85
C LEU A 181 -5.75 8.03 1.82
N SER A 182 -5.39 6.97 1.09
CA SER A 182 -6.16 5.73 1.06
C SER A 182 -6.23 5.08 2.46
N ALA A 183 -5.11 5.00 3.18
CA ALA A 183 -5.07 4.46 4.53
C ALA A 183 -5.96 5.26 5.50
N LEU A 184 -5.90 6.59 5.44
CA LEU A 184 -6.73 7.49 6.25
C LEU A 184 -8.22 7.37 5.88
N PHE A 185 -8.53 7.32 4.59
CA PHE A 185 -9.89 7.13 4.10
C PHE A 185 -10.49 5.83 4.63
N LEU A 186 -9.79 4.71 4.46
CA LEU A 186 -10.25 3.42 4.98
C LEU A 186 -10.37 3.44 6.50
N PHE A 187 -9.38 4.00 7.21
CA PHE A 187 -9.39 4.11 8.67
C PHE A 187 -10.60 4.89 9.16
N ALA A 188 -10.92 6.02 8.50
CA ALA A 188 -12.05 6.87 8.86
C ALA A 188 -13.39 6.19 8.56
N VAL A 189 -13.60 5.70 7.34
CA VAL A 189 -14.89 5.14 6.88
C VAL A 189 -15.21 3.82 7.58
N THR A 190 -14.22 2.96 7.79
CA THR A 190 -14.41 1.68 8.49
C THR A 190 -14.49 1.83 10.00
N LYS A 191 -14.26 3.04 10.54
CA LYS A 191 -14.20 3.33 11.97
C LYS A 191 -13.24 2.39 12.69
N THR A 192 -12.05 2.19 12.10
CA THR A 192 -11.06 1.21 12.55
C THR A 192 -10.56 1.52 13.97
N TRP A 193 -10.63 2.79 14.42
CA TRP A 193 -10.27 3.17 15.78
C TRP A 193 -11.07 2.42 16.87
N ARG A 194 -12.29 1.93 16.56
CA ARG A 194 -13.08 1.12 17.48
C ARG A 194 -12.50 -0.27 17.73
N PHE A 195 -11.59 -0.70 16.89
CA PHE A 195 -10.91 -1.99 16.98
C PHE A 195 -9.51 -1.88 17.60
N LEU A 196 -9.06 -0.66 17.95
CA LEU A 196 -7.84 -0.39 18.70
C LEU A 196 -8.11 -0.62 20.20
N ASP A 197 -8.23 -1.87 20.62
CA ASP A 197 -8.48 -2.22 22.03
C ASP A 197 -7.19 -2.76 22.66
N PHE A 198 -6.40 -1.85 23.23
CA PHE A 198 -5.13 -2.17 23.91
C PHE A 198 -5.32 -2.87 25.27
N LYS A 199 -6.53 -2.86 25.85
CA LYS A 199 -6.76 -3.41 27.19
C LYS A 199 -7.02 -4.92 27.24
N ARG A 200 -7.11 -5.59 26.11
CA ARG A 200 -7.49 -7.01 26.00
C ARG A 200 -6.53 -7.84 25.15
N PHE A 201 -5.28 -7.39 25.11
CA PHE A 201 -4.17 -8.12 24.54
C PHE A 201 -3.60 -9.08 25.55
#